data_6f2b16259e50fa40e9d0255fa75b8c63
#
_entry.id   6f2b16259e50fa40e9d0255fa75b8c63
#
_cell.length_a   1.000
_cell.length_b   1.000
_cell.length_c   1.000
_cell.angle_alpha   90.00
_cell.angle_beta   90.00
_cell.angle_gamma   90.00
#
_symmetry.space_group_name_H-M   'P 1'
#
loop_
_entity.id
_entity.type
_entity.pdbx_description
1 polymer ?
#
loop_
_entity_poly.entity_id
_entity_poly.type
_entity_poly.pdbx_seq_one_letter_code
_entity_poly.pdbx_strand_id
1 'polypeptide(L)'
;MSGFTAFSGTSRLASGTLADAAGAIVRAMHARDNGPLLIFDDRTGRVVDIDWRGTEDEVTARYAGASVPAPAPAPAATPASESPAAPRGPGRPRLGVVAREVTLLPAQWDWLGQQPGGASVTLRKLVDQARRERAGTDATRVARENAYRFLHAVGGDLPHFEAMSRALFAGDDVALQQLLVQWPPDVRDYALRLLTPATTATAMP
;
A
#
# COMPACT_ATOMS: atom_id res chain seq x y z
N MET A 1 -1.72 -3.33 13.13
CA MET A 1 -2.73 -4.33 12.73
C MET A 1 -3.25 -3.90 11.36
N SER A 2 -3.32 -4.81 10.39
CA SER A 2 -3.92 -4.50 9.09
C SER A 2 -5.43 -4.42 9.27
N GLY A 3 -6.03 -3.25 8.97
CA GLY A 3 -7.46 -3.04 8.99
C GLY A 3 -8.04 -3.15 7.58
N PHE A 4 -9.33 -3.46 7.53
CA PHE A 4 -10.11 -3.50 6.29
C PHE A 4 -11.40 -2.72 6.49
N THR A 5 -11.86 -2.08 5.43
CA THR A 5 -13.12 -1.32 5.46
C THR A 5 -14.00 -1.72 4.29
N ALA A 6 -15.24 -2.10 4.60
CA ALA A 6 -16.27 -2.47 3.63
C ALA A 6 -17.17 -1.29 3.32
N PHE A 7 -17.52 -1.14 2.04
CA PHE A 7 -18.44 -0.13 1.52
C PHE A 7 -19.56 -0.76 0.69
N SER A 8 -20.74 -0.15 0.73
CA SER A 8 -21.80 -0.30 -0.25
C SER A 8 -22.00 1.06 -0.93
N GLY A 9 -21.65 1.15 -2.20
CA GLY A 9 -21.60 2.43 -2.89
C GLY A 9 -20.72 3.41 -2.13
N THR A 10 -21.33 4.50 -1.63
CA THR A 10 -20.63 5.55 -0.88
C THR A 10 -20.78 5.41 0.65
N SER A 11 -21.49 4.39 1.13
CA SER A 11 -21.75 4.18 2.55
C SER A 11 -20.81 3.12 3.13
N ARG A 12 -20.20 3.42 4.27
CA ARG A 12 -19.34 2.48 4.98
C ARG A 12 -20.18 1.49 5.79
N LEU A 13 -19.97 0.19 5.54
CA LEU A 13 -20.67 -0.89 6.23
C LEU A 13 -19.97 -1.32 7.52
N ALA A 14 -18.66 -1.51 7.46
CA ALA A 14 -17.85 -1.95 8.60
C ALA A 14 -16.39 -1.56 8.43
N SER A 15 -15.66 -1.51 9.55
CA SER A 15 -14.19 -1.42 9.58
C SER A 15 -13.67 -2.36 10.67
N GLY A 16 -12.60 -3.10 10.39
CA GLY A 16 -12.04 -4.07 11.34
C GLY A 16 -11.14 -5.08 10.68
N THR A 17 -11.27 -6.34 11.05
CA THR A 17 -10.57 -7.46 10.41
C THR A 17 -11.17 -7.74 9.03
N LEU A 18 -10.48 -8.56 8.22
CA LEU A 18 -11.04 -9.00 6.93
C LEU A 18 -12.33 -9.80 7.13
N ALA A 19 -12.42 -10.57 8.20
CA ALA A 19 -13.62 -11.31 8.57
C ALA A 19 -14.81 -10.38 8.86
N ASP A 20 -14.59 -9.30 9.63
CA ASP A 20 -15.64 -8.31 9.94
C ASP A 20 -16.16 -7.62 8.65
N ALA A 21 -15.24 -7.23 7.78
CA ALA A 21 -15.57 -6.60 6.51
C ALA A 21 -16.32 -7.57 5.58
N ALA A 22 -15.87 -8.83 5.50
CA ALA A 22 -16.51 -9.88 4.69
C ALA A 22 -17.93 -10.21 5.18
N GLY A 23 -18.13 -10.36 6.50
CA GLY A 23 -19.46 -10.57 7.09
C GLY A 23 -20.41 -9.41 6.79
N ALA A 24 -19.92 -8.17 6.87
CA ALA A 24 -20.73 -6.98 6.52
C ALA A 24 -21.18 -6.98 5.05
N ILE A 25 -20.31 -7.41 4.12
CA ILE A 25 -20.66 -7.55 2.70
C ILE A 25 -21.80 -8.59 2.53
N VAL A 26 -21.69 -9.76 3.16
CA VAL A 26 -22.71 -10.82 3.06
C VAL A 26 -24.07 -10.32 3.62
N ARG A 27 -24.06 -9.61 4.74
CA ARG A 27 -25.29 -8.99 5.28
C ARG A 27 -25.91 -7.99 4.31
N ALA A 28 -25.11 -7.11 3.70
CA ALA A 28 -25.58 -6.13 2.72
C ALA A 28 -26.18 -6.81 1.48
N MET A 29 -25.56 -7.89 0.99
CA MET A 29 -26.10 -8.70 -0.11
C MET A 29 -27.48 -9.30 0.23
N HIS A 30 -27.65 -9.83 1.44
CA HIS A 30 -28.93 -10.38 1.89
C HIS A 30 -29.99 -9.29 2.09
N ALA A 31 -29.59 -8.08 2.47
CA ALA A 31 -30.47 -6.92 2.57
C ALA A 31 -30.85 -6.33 1.21
N ARG A 32 -30.33 -6.90 0.09
CA ARG A 32 -30.52 -6.40 -1.29
C ARG A 32 -30.06 -4.96 -1.47
N ASP A 33 -28.97 -4.61 -0.82
CA ASP A 33 -28.30 -3.34 -1.07
C ASP A 33 -27.80 -3.32 -2.54
N ASN A 34 -28.24 -2.29 -3.29
CA ASN A 34 -27.98 -2.21 -4.73
C ASN A 34 -26.67 -1.47 -5.07
N GLY A 35 -25.92 -1.03 -4.05
CA GLY A 35 -24.61 -0.38 -4.25
C GLY A 35 -23.51 -1.38 -4.62
N PRO A 36 -22.47 -0.95 -5.32
CA PRO A 36 -21.27 -1.78 -5.50
C PRO A 36 -20.65 -2.09 -4.14
N LEU A 37 -20.47 -3.38 -3.86
CA LEU A 37 -19.93 -3.87 -2.60
C LEU A 37 -18.41 -4.05 -2.74
N LEU A 38 -17.64 -3.29 -1.97
CA LEU A 38 -16.18 -3.26 -2.04
C LEU A 38 -15.57 -3.37 -0.65
N ILE A 39 -14.45 -4.10 -0.55
CA ILE A 39 -13.60 -4.11 0.65
C ILE A 39 -12.27 -3.47 0.29
N PHE A 40 -11.78 -2.61 1.15
CA PHE A 40 -10.48 -1.95 1.01
C PHE A 40 -9.51 -2.37 2.11
N ASP A 41 -8.27 -2.61 1.74
CA ASP A 41 -7.15 -2.69 2.68
C ASP A 41 -6.79 -1.27 3.13
N ASP A 42 -6.97 -0.97 4.41
CA ASP A 42 -6.75 0.35 5.01
C ASP A 42 -5.31 0.86 4.88
N ARG A 43 -4.36 -0.03 4.64
CA ARG A 43 -2.94 0.33 4.49
C ARG A 43 -2.60 0.76 3.06
N THR A 44 -3.30 0.22 2.06
CA THR A 44 -2.94 0.41 0.65
C THR A 44 -4.01 1.10 -0.18
N GLY A 45 -5.23 1.26 0.36
CA GLY A 45 -6.38 1.79 -0.37
C GLY A 45 -6.83 0.91 -1.53
N ARG A 46 -6.33 -0.32 -1.63
CA ARG A 46 -6.67 -1.26 -2.70
C ARG A 46 -7.92 -2.05 -2.36
N VAL A 47 -8.69 -2.34 -3.39
CA VAL A 47 -9.80 -3.29 -3.30
C VAL A 47 -9.23 -4.69 -3.02
N VAL A 48 -9.90 -5.41 -2.14
CA VAL A 48 -9.60 -6.80 -1.78
C VAL A 48 -10.74 -7.66 -2.28
N ASP A 49 -10.43 -8.58 -3.18
CA ASP A 49 -11.39 -9.56 -3.65
C ASP A 49 -11.52 -10.68 -2.62
N ILE A 50 -12.77 -11.04 -2.34
CA ILE A 50 -13.10 -12.15 -1.44
C ILE A 50 -14.09 -13.12 -2.08
N ASP A 51 -14.05 -14.36 -1.65
CA ASP A 51 -15.09 -15.33 -1.96
C ASP A 51 -16.21 -15.23 -0.92
N TRP A 52 -17.32 -14.61 -1.31
CA TRP A 52 -18.52 -14.37 -0.47
C TRP A 52 -19.56 -15.49 -0.55
N ARG A 53 -19.26 -16.63 -1.19
CA ARG A 53 -20.18 -17.76 -1.29
C ARG A 53 -20.37 -18.42 0.05
N GLY A 54 -21.63 -18.68 0.41
CA GLY A 54 -22.01 -19.31 1.66
C GLY A 54 -22.78 -18.38 2.60
N THR A 55 -22.99 -18.85 3.81
CA THR A 55 -23.59 -18.08 4.91
C THR A 55 -22.60 -17.06 5.48
N GLU A 56 -23.10 -16.09 6.24
CA GLU A 56 -22.26 -15.10 6.91
C GLU A 56 -21.20 -15.78 7.80
N ASP A 57 -21.60 -16.80 8.57
CA ASP A 57 -20.71 -17.52 9.47
C ASP A 57 -19.60 -18.26 8.72
N GLU A 58 -19.94 -18.90 7.59
CA GLU A 58 -18.96 -19.59 6.75
C GLU A 58 -17.94 -18.63 6.14
N VAL A 59 -18.41 -17.49 5.65
CA VAL A 59 -17.53 -16.45 5.07
C VAL A 59 -16.65 -15.83 6.15
N THR A 60 -17.22 -15.47 7.28
CA THR A 60 -16.47 -14.92 8.41
C THR A 60 -15.40 -15.90 8.92
N ALA A 61 -15.76 -17.18 9.07
CA ALA A 61 -14.81 -18.22 9.47
C ALA A 61 -13.68 -18.42 8.45
N ARG A 62 -13.98 -18.33 7.15
CA ARG A 62 -12.99 -18.44 6.06
C ARG A 62 -11.90 -17.36 6.17
N TYR A 63 -12.25 -16.17 6.61
CA TYR A 63 -11.32 -15.03 6.73
C TYR A 63 -10.88 -14.75 8.17
N ALA A 64 -11.31 -15.55 9.15
CA ALA A 64 -10.83 -15.47 10.53
C ALA A 64 -9.32 -15.77 10.57
N GLY A 65 -8.51 -14.78 10.93
CA GLY A 65 -7.05 -14.92 10.97
C GLY A 65 -6.31 -14.75 9.64
N ALA A 66 -7.02 -14.50 8.54
CA ALA A 66 -6.38 -14.22 7.26
C ALA A 66 -5.72 -12.83 7.27
N SER A 67 -4.40 -12.81 7.12
CA SER A 67 -3.71 -11.63 6.59
C SER A 67 -3.68 -11.77 5.08
N VAL A 68 -4.16 -10.74 4.34
CA VAL A 68 -4.03 -10.75 2.88
C VAL A 68 -2.55 -10.87 2.53
N PRO A 69 -2.15 -11.85 1.70
CA PRO A 69 -0.81 -11.88 1.16
C PRO A 69 -0.55 -10.54 0.48
N ALA A 70 0.61 -9.94 0.73
CA ALA A 70 1.02 -8.76 -0.01
C ALA A 70 0.84 -9.04 -1.51
N PRO A 71 0.24 -8.12 -2.30
CA PRO A 71 0.12 -8.33 -3.73
C PRO A 71 1.50 -8.66 -4.28
N ALA A 72 1.59 -9.77 -5.01
CA ALA A 72 2.82 -10.16 -5.66
C ALA A 72 3.34 -8.92 -6.43
N PRO A 73 4.63 -8.58 -6.32
CA PRO A 73 5.19 -7.53 -7.16
C PRO A 73 4.86 -7.90 -8.61
N ALA A 74 4.37 -6.92 -9.38
CA ALA A 74 4.12 -7.10 -10.81
C ALA A 74 5.31 -7.84 -11.42
N PRO A 75 5.09 -8.77 -12.36
CA PRO A 75 6.18 -9.56 -12.92
C PRO A 75 7.20 -8.61 -13.53
N ALA A 76 8.27 -8.37 -12.80
CA ALA A 76 9.46 -7.77 -13.37
C ALA A 76 9.93 -8.77 -14.42
N ALA A 77 10.11 -8.28 -15.65
CA ALA A 77 10.61 -9.04 -16.77
C ALA A 77 11.74 -9.97 -16.31
N THR A 78 11.55 -11.25 -16.55
CA THR A 78 12.48 -12.31 -16.22
C THR A 78 13.80 -12.06 -16.93
N PRO A 79 14.92 -11.86 -16.23
CA PRO A 79 16.21 -12.16 -16.84
C PRO A 79 16.45 -13.66 -16.58
N ALA A 80 16.42 -14.44 -17.65
CA ALA A 80 16.94 -15.77 -17.67
C ALA A 80 18.43 -15.70 -17.29
N SER A 81 18.82 -16.33 -16.21
CA SER A 81 20.02 -17.12 -16.04
C SER A 81 20.08 -17.66 -14.61
N GLU A 82 19.64 -18.88 -14.44
CA GLU A 82 20.06 -19.69 -13.31
C GLU A 82 21.53 -20.08 -13.54
N SER A 83 22.42 -19.44 -12.80
CA SER A 83 23.76 -19.95 -12.60
C SER A 83 23.74 -20.98 -11.48
N PRO A 84 24.37 -22.18 -11.63
CA PRO A 84 24.33 -23.25 -10.64
C PRO A 84 24.97 -22.80 -9.33
N ALA A 85 24.29 -23.15 -8.23
CA ALA A 85 24.71 -22.85 -6.87
C ALA A 85 26.08 -23.49 -6.57
N ALA A 86 27.11 -22.68 -6.36
CA ALA A 86 28.39 -23.13 -5.83
C ALA A 86 28.25 -23.66 -4.37
N PRO A 87 29.07 -24.67 -3.96
CA PRO A 87 28.96 -25.32 -2.65
C PRO A 87 29.22 -24.35 -1.50
N ARG A 88 28.37 -24.45 -0.47
CA ARG A 88 28.36 -23.60 0.74
C ARG A 88 29.57 -23.95 1.62
N GLY A 89 30.59 -23.07 1.65
CA GLY A 89 31.64 -23.09 2.66
C GLY A 89 31.16 -22.47 4.00
N PRO A 90 31.83 -22.80 5.15
CA PRO A 90 31.50 -22.19 6.44
C PRO A 90 31.86 -20.72 6.44
N GLY A 91 30.84 -19.85 6.37
CA GLY A 91 30.95 -18.39 6.35
C GLY A 91 29.97 -17.75 7.34
N ARG A 92 30.36 -16.55 7.82
CA ARG A 92 29.55 -15.71 8.72
C ARG A 92 28.09 -15.62 8.23
N PRO A 93 27.06 -15.70 9.13
CA PRO A 93 25.67 -15.62 8.74
C PRO A 93 25.42 -14.42 7.81
N ARG A 94 24.77 -14.66 6.66
CA ARG A 94 24.41 -13.60 5.72
C ARG A 94 23.39 -12.69 6.41
N LEU A 95 23.75 -11.46 6.66
CA LEU A 95 22.93 -10.37 7.22
C LEU A 95 21.76 -9.96 6.29
N GLY A 96 20.99 -10.90 5.75
CA GLY A 96 19.85 -10.61 4.88
C GLY A 96 20.19 -9.87 3.57
N VAL A 97 21.47 -9.87 3.17
CA VAL A 97 21.93 -9.17 1.96
C VAL A 97 21.53 -9.98 0.74
N VAL A 98 20.71 -9.38 -0.14
CA VAL A 98 20.34 -9.94 -1.44
C VAL A 98 21.19 -9.29 -2.52
N ALA A 99 21.87 -10.11 -3.31
CA ALA A 99 22.64 -9.62 -4.46
C ALA A 99 21.69 -9.15 -5.56
N ARG A 100 21.92 -7.93 -6.06
CA ARG A 100 21.25 -7.35 -7.23
C ARG A 100 22.26 -6.65 -8.09
N GLU A 101 22.06 -6.67 -9.39
CA GLU A 101 22.87 -5.95 -10.35
C GLU A 101 22.39 -4.50 -10.46
N VAL A 102 23.33 -3.56 -10.51
CA VAL A 102 23.03 -2.15 -10.73
C VAL A 102 24.03 -1.57 -11.74
N THR A 103 23.54 -0.82 -12.69
CA THR A 103 24.35 -0.13 -13.69
C THR A 103 24.65 1.29 -13.23
N LEU A 104 25.94 1.65 -13.19
CA LEU A 104 26.42 2.98 -12.85
C LEU A 104 27.39 3.47 -13.92
N LEU A 105 27.55 4.80 -14.02
CA LEU A 105 28.56 5.39 -14.92
C LEU A 105 29.98 5.07 -14.44
N PRO A 106 30.98 4.96 -15.36
CA PRO A 106 32.37 4.68 -14.99
C PRO A 106 32.90 5.60 -13.88
N ALA A 107 32.70 6.90 -13.98
CA ALA A 107 33.14 7.86 -12.96
C ALA A 107 32.49 7.63 -11.57
N GLN A 108 31.26 7.07 -11.53
CA GLN A 108 30.61 6.70 -10.26
C GLN A 108 31.25 5.46 -9.65
N TRP A 109 31.61 4.47 -10.47
CA TRP A 109 32.37 3.30 -10.02
C TRP A 109 33.75 3.66 -9.49
N ASP A 110 34.47 4.55 -10.19
CA ASP A 110 35.80 5.03 -9.78
C ASP A 110 35.72 5.73 -8.42
N TRP A 111 34.72 6.61 -8.25
CA TRP A 111 34.52 7.30 -6.99
C TRP A 111 34.12 6.34 -5.85
N LEU A 112 33.24 5.39 -6.09
CA LEU A 112 32.83 4.40 -5.09
C LEU A 112 33.98 3.49 -4.67
N GLY A 113 34.88 3.14 -5.62
CA GLY A 113 36.05 2.32 -5.34
C GLY A 113 37.07 2.99 -4.41
N GLN A 114 37.13 4.33 -4.42
CA GLN A 114 38.00 5.12 -3.58
C GLN A 114 37.42 5.35 -2.15
N GLN A 115 36.19 4.99 -1.91
CA GLN A 115 35.54 5.24 -0.60
C GLN A 115 35.98 4.21 0.45
N PRO A 116 36.11 4.62 1.73
CA PRO A 116 36.42 3.69 2.82
C PRO A 116 35.35 2.59 2.96
N GLY A 117 35.75 1.34 2.84
CA GLY A 117 34.89 0.17 2.86
C GLY A 117 34.34 -0.26 1.50
N GLY A 118 34.73 0.44 0.43
CA GLY A 118 34.43 0.11 -0.97
C GLY A 118 32.96 0.38 -1.36
N ALA A 119 32.64 0.06 -2.62
CA ALA A 119 31.39 0.40 -3.27
C ALA A 119 30.16 -0.13 -2.52
N SER A 120 30.15 -1.39 -2.11
CA SER A 120 28.97 -2.00 -1.43
C SER A 120 28.65 -1.36 -0.08
N VAL A 121 29.65 -0.94 0.69
CA VAL A 121 29.44 -0.28 1.99
C VAL A 121 28.95 1.14 1.76
N THR A 122 29.55 1.85 0.83
CA THR A 122 29.20 3.23 0.49
C THR A 122 27.79 3.32 -0.07
N LEU A 123 27.42 2.45 -1.00
CA LEU A 123 26.06 2.41 -1.55
C LEU A 123 25.02 2.16 -0.46
N ARG A 124 25.25 1.22 0.47
CA ARG A 124 24.32 1.00 1.59
C ARG A 124 24.16 2.24 2.47
N LYS A 125 25.25 2.92 2.81
CA LYS A 125 25.21 4.17 3.59
C LYS A 125 24.42 5.26 2.87
N LEU A 126 24.66 5.45 1.56
CA LEU A 126 23.95 6.43 0.75
C LEU A 126 22.45 6.11 0.64
N VAL A 127 22.09 4.83 0.46
CA VAL A 127 20.69 4.40 0.43
C VAL A 127 20.02 4.64 1.78
N ASP A 128 20.67 4.27 2.89
CA ASP A 128 20.12 4.47 4.22
C ASP A 128 19.97 5.96 4.55
N GLN A 129 20.89 6.79 4.13
CA GLN A 129 20.79 8.24 4.25
C GLN A 129 19.63 8.79 3.43
N ALA A 130 19.54 8.46 2.14
CA ALA A 130 18.47 8.90 1.24
C ALA A 130 17.09 8.44 1.75
N ARG A 131 16.97 7.21 2.30
CA ARG A 131 15.74 6.71 2.90
C ARG A 131 15.31 7.54 4.11
N ARG A 132 16.24 7.92 4.99
CA ARG A 132 15.93 8.78 6.14
C ARG A 132 15.50 10.18 5.71
N GLU A 133 16.22 10.78 4.77
CA GLU A 133 15.94 12.12 4.26
C GLU A 133 14.59 12.21 3.54
N ARG A 134 14.22 11.15 2.81
CA ARG A 134 12.98 11.10 2.00
C ARG A 134 11.80 10.45 2.71
N ALA A 135 11.96 9.92 3.91
CA ALA A 135 10.94 9.15 4.60
C ALA A 135 9.58 9.87 4.68
N GLY A 136 9.57 11.17 5.02
CA GLY A 136 8.36 11.96 5.09
C GLY A 136 7.71 12.22 3.72
N THR A 137 8.52 12.57 2.73
CA THR A 137 8.04 12.81 1.35
C THR A 137 7.49 11.54 0.73
N ASP A 138 8.18 10.41 0.91
CA ASP A 138 7.74 9.11 0.42
C ASP A 138 6.45 8.64 1.11
N ALA A 139 6.34 8.84 2.42
CA ALA A 139 5.12 8.52 3.16
C ALA A 139 3.92 9.35 2.66
N THR A 140 4.11 10.64 2.43
CA THR A 140 3.06 11.53 1.88
C THR A 140 2.65 11.09 0.47
N ARG A 141 3.61 10.77 -0.40
CA ARG A 141 3.33 10.27 -1.75
C ARG A 141 2.51 8.98 -1.71
N VAL A 142 2.93 8.02 -0.88
CA VAL A 142 2.22 6.74 -0.72
C VAL A 142 0.81 6.96 -0.16
N ALA A 143 0.63 7.84 0.82
CA ALA A 143 -0.68 8.17 1.38
C ALA A 143 -1.62 8.75 0.31
N ARG A 144 -1.13 9.67 -0.54
CA ARG A 144 -1.90 10.23 -1.67
C ARG A 144 -2.27 9.16 -2.70
N GLU A 145 -1.35 8.28 -3.06
CA GLU A 145 -1.63 7.16 -3.95
C GLU A 145 -2.69 6.21 -3.38
N ASN A 146 -2.64 5.91 -2.08
CA ASN A 146 -3.62 5.07 -1.40
C ASN A 146 -5.01 5.72 -1.41
N ALA A 147 -5.09 7.00 -1.03
CA ALA A 147 -6.32 7.77 -1.08
C ALA A 147 -6.90 7.84 -2.50
N TYR A 148 -6.06 8.07 -3.50
CA TYR A 148 -6.50 8.10 -4.90
C TYR A 148 -7.11 6.79 -5.36
N ARG A 149 -6.50 5.63 -5.02
CA ARG A 149 -7.06 4.32 -5.39
C ARG A 149 -8.47 4.11 -4.84
N PHE A 150 -8.67 4.46 -3.59
CA PHE A 150 -9.98 4.41 -2.96
C PHE A 150 -10.98 5.38 -3.62
N LEU A 151 -10.60 6.66 -3.74
CA LEU A 151 -11.44 7.70 -4.32
C LEU A 151 -11.83 7.39 -5.76
N HIS A 152 -10.92 6.82 -6.55
CA HIS A 152 -11.20 6.37 -7.91
C HIS A 152 -12.21 5.21 -7.95
N ALA A 153 -12.12 4.26 -7.01
CA ALA A 153 -13.00 3.10 -6.99
C ALA A 153 -14.43 3.43 -6.52
N VAL A 154 -14.59 4.40 -5.61
CA VAL A 154 -15.88 4.73 -4.97
C VAL A 154 -16.46 6.04 -5.50
N GLY A 155 -15.61 6.96 -5.87
CA GLY A 155 -15.98 8.35 -6.14
C GLY A 155 -15.77 8.80 -7.59
N GLY A 156 -15.45 7.90 -8.51
CA GLY A 156 -15.17 8.26 -9.89
C GLY A 156 -16.30 9.05 -10.58
N ASP A 157 -17.53 8.77 -10.21
CA ASP A 157 -18.73 9.44 -10.73
C ASP A 157 -19.21 10.60 -9.85
N LEU A 158 -18.53 10.89 -8.74
CA LEU A 158 -18.90 11.99 -7.85
C LEU A 158 -18.53 13.37 -8.44
N PRO A 159 -19.27 14.43 -8.08
CA PRO A 159 -19.00 15.77 -8.59
C PRO A 159 -17.56 16.21 -8.30
N HIS A 160 -16.95 16.87 -9.27
CA HIS A 160 -15.61 17.47 -9.15
C HIS A 160 -14.45 16.47 -8.93
N PHE A 161 -14.62 15.18 -9.30
CA PHE A 161 -13.58 14.16 -9.15
C PHE A 161 -12.24 14.57 -9.78
N GLU A 162 -12.25 15.15 -11.00
CA GLU A 162 -11.02 15.59 -11.67
C GLU A 162 -10.33 16.76 -10.92
N ALA A 163 -11.11 17.70 -10.40
CA ALA A 163 -10.55 18.82 -9.63
C ALA A 163 -9.96 18.32 -8.31
N MET A 164 -10.65 17.39 -7.65
CA MET A 164 -10.18 16.69 -6.45
C MET A 164 -8.86 15.94 -6.72
N SER A 165 -8.78 15.18 -7.81
CA SER A 165 -7.58 14.45 -8.19
C SER A 165 -6.39 15.38 -8.45
N ARG A 166 -6.62 16.51 -9.13
CA ARG A 166 -5.57 17.52 -9.34
C ARG A 166 -5.09 18.12 -8.03
N ALA A 167 -5.99 18.52 -7.12
CA ALA A 167 -5.64 19.07 -5.81
C ALA A 167 -4.82 18.05 -4.99
N LEU A 168 -5.24 16.79 -5.00
CA LEU A 168 -4.57 15.69 -4.30
C LEU A 168 -3.11 15.53 -4.74
N PHE A 169 -2.85 15.48 -6.05
CA PHE A 169 -1.49 15.29 -6.57
C PHE A 169 -0.64 16.56 -6.58
N ALA A 170 -1.27 17.74 -6.66
CA ALA A 170 -0.59 19.01 -6.47
C ALA A 170 -0.16 19.25 -5.01
N GLY A 171 -0.77 18.53 -4.06
CA GLY A 171 -0.55 18.75 -2.63
C GLY A 171 -1.25 19.99 -2.10
N ASP A 172 -2.30 20.45 -2.78
CA ASP A 172 -3.16 21.52 -2.32
C ASP A 172 -4.21 20.95 -1.35
N ASP A 173 -3.79 20.80 -0.09
CA ASP A 173 -4.62 20.18 0.95
C ASP A 173 -5.85 21.05 1.28
N VAL A 174 -5.77 22.38 1.06
CA VAL A 174 -6.89 23.31 1.28
C VAL A 174 -7.97 23.10 0.24
N ALA A 175 -7.59 23.12 -1.05
CA ALA A 175 -8.53 22.87 -2.14
C ALA A 175 -9.12 21.46 -2.05
N LEU A 176 -8.29 20.46 -1.70
CA LEU A 176 -8.72 19.07 -1.52
C LEU A 176 -9.82 18.97 -0.45
N GLN A 177 -9.61 19.58 0.71
CA GLN A 177 -10.59 19.54 1.79
C GLN A 177 -11.91 20.22 1.39
N GLN A 178 -11.84 21.38 0.72
CA GLN A 178 -13.02 22.11 0.23
C GLN A 178 -13.86 21.26 -0.75
N LEU A 179 -13.22 20.49 -1.61
CA LEU A 179 -13.90 19.61 -2.56
C LEU A 179 -14.49 18.39 -1.85
N LEU A 180 -13.76 17.77 -0.93
CA LEU A 180 -14.20 16.59 -0.21
C LEU A 180 -15.39 16.87 0.75
N VAL A 181 -15.56 18.11 1.24
CA VAL A 181 -16.73 18.49 2.06
C VAL A 181 -18.05 18.25 1.33
N GLN A 182 -18.05 18.34 0.00
CA GLN A 182 -19.26 18.16 -0.82
C GLN A 182 -19.58 16.67 -1.07
N TRP A 183 -18.71 15.78 -0.66
CA TRP A 183 -18.85 14.34 -0.89
C TRP A 183 -19.52 13.63 0.30
N PRO A 184 -20.05 12.41 0.08
CA PRO A 184 -20.63 11.63 1.17
C PRO A 184 -19.66 11.50 2.35
N PRO A 185 -20.13 11.66 3.59
CA PRO A 185 -19.27 11.77 4.77
C PRO A 185 -18.38 10.54 4.96
N ASP A 186 -18.89 9.34 4.72
CA ASP A 186 -18.11 8.11 4.87
C ASP A 186 -16.95 8.04 3.87
N VAL A 187 -17.15 8.51 2.64
CA VAL A 187 -16.10 8.55 1.61
C VAL A 187 -15.05 9.59 1.97
N ARG A 188 -15.49 10.79 2.36
CA ARG A 188 -14.61 11.87 2.80
C ARG A 188 -13.73 11.43 3.98
N ASP A 189 -14.37 10.91 5.03
CA ASP A 189 -13.69 10.57 6.28
C ASP A 189 -12.69 9.41 6.09
N TYR A 190 -13.04 8.45 5.25
CA TYR A 190 -12.12 7.37 4.92
C TYR A 190 -10.95 7.85 4.05
N ALA A 191 -11.19 8.71 3.07
CA ALA A 191 -10.13 9.32 2.26
C ALA A 191 -9.14 10.13 3.11
N LEU A 192 -9.64 10.97 4.03
CA LEU A 192 -8.82 11.73 4.96
C LEU A 192 -7.98 10.83 5.88
N ARG A 193 -8.54 9.69 6.32
CA ARG A 193 -7.80 8.69 7.09
C ARG A 193 -6.65 8.10 6.28
N LEU A 194 -6.86 7.76 5.01
CA LEU A 194 -5.81 7.24 4.11
C LEU A 194 -4.72 8.27 3.82
N LEU A 195 -5.04 9.55 3.83
CA LEU A 195 -4.10 10.67 3.64
C LEU A 195 -3.22 10.91 4.86
N THR A 196 -3.61 10.45 6.03
CA THR A 196 -2.77 10.54 7.23
C THR A 196 -1.64 9.52 7.09
N PRO A 197 -0.37 9.94 6.93
CA PRO A 197 0.74 9.00 6.84
C PRO A 197 0.74 8.10 8.08
N ALA A 198 0.82 6.79 7.88
CA ALA A 198 1.06 5.90 9.00
C ALA A 198 2.36 6.34 9.68
N THR A 199 2.25 6.86 10.89
CA THR A 199 3.42 7.17 11.72
C THR A 199 4.18 5.85 11.87
N THR A 200 5.29 5.72 11.16
CA THR A 200 6.22 4.62 11.37
C THR A 200 6.68 4.79 12.81
N ALA A 201 6.10 4.00 13.72
CA ALA A 201 6.67 3.86 15.05
C ALA A 201 8.12 3.43 14.83
N THR A 202 9.04 4.37 14.97
CA THR A 202 10.47 4.10 14.99
C THR A 202 10.66 3.12 16.14
N ALA A 203 10.82 1.82 15.78
CA ALA A 203 11.41 0.88 16.70
C ALA A 203 12.82 1.41 16.95
N MET A 204 13.01 2.05 18.10
CA MET A 204 14.33 2.31 18.65
C MET A 204 15.01 0.97 18.91
N PRO A 205 16.32 0.90 18.66
CA PRO A 205 17.15 -0.28 18.81
C PRO A 205 17.16 -0.81 20.23
#